data_284f6b8e43a68d327b5b2457eb10e38a
#
_entry.id   284f6b8e43a68d327b5b2457eb10e38a
#
_cell.length_a   1.000
_cell.length_b   1.000
_cell.length_c   1.000
_cell.angle_alpha   90.00
_cell.angle_beta   90.00
_cell.angle_gamma   90.00
#
_symmetry.space_group_name_H-M   'P 1'
#
loop_
_entity.id
_entity.type
_entity.pdbx_description
1 polymer ?
#
loop_
_entity_poly.entity_id
_entity_poly.type
_entity_poly.pdbx_seq_one_letter_code
_entity_poly.pdbx_strand_id
1 'polypeptide(L)'
;MVALAVSMLLIPVMIRLAPHIGMIDKPDPRKVHAAPIPRAGGIGIVLGALLPMVIVLPFSEVMLTFYAGSAILLAFGVWDDIAELGHYVKFIGQFAAAILVVYYGGVVVETFPFMNMEPLPPSIGKPFTVIALVGMINAINHSDGLDGLAGGESLMSLAGILYLASQAQGFETMVMVVAVMGGVFGFLRFNSHPARVFMGDGGSQFLGFAL
;
A
#
# COMPACT_ATOMS: atom_id res chain seq x y z
N MET A 1 1.34 13.10 -12.04
CA MET A 1 2.58 13.08 -12.85
C MET A 1 3.84 12.92 -11.99
N VAL A 2 4.05 13.71 -10.92
CA VAL A 2 5.25 13.60 -10.05
C VAL A 2 5.39 12.20 -9.46
N ALA A 3 4.33 11.63 -8.86
CA ALA A 3 4.34 10.27 -8.29
C ALA A 3 4.81 9.21 -9.29
N LEU A 4 4.27 9.26 -10.51
CA LEU A 4 4.65 8.35 -11.59
C LEU A 4 6.14 8.50 -11.96
N ALA A 5 6.61 9.74 -12.11
CA ALA A 5 8.00 10.01 -12.45
C ALA A 5 8.96 9.51 -11.36
N VAL A 6 8.65 9.80 -10.08
CA VAL A 6 9.44 9.33 -8.94
C VAL A 6 9.50 7.80 -8.90
N SER A 7 8.36 7.12 -9.03
CA SER A 7 8.29 5.65 -9.06
C SER A 7 9.12 5.09 -10.23
N MET A 8 8.94 5.63 -11.44
CA MET A 8 9.69 5.20 -12.63
C MET A 8 11.21 5.42 -12.54
N LEU A 9 11.66 6.43 -11.80
CA LEU A 9 13.08 6.69 -11.58
C LEU A 9 13.66 5.81 -10.47
N LEU A 10 12.92 5.58 -9.39
CA LEU A 10 13.39 4.81 -8.24
C LEU A 10 13.45 3.31 -8.52
N ILE A 11 12.47 2.74 -9.20
CA ILE A 11 12.39 1.29 -9.41
C ILE A 11 13.62 0.72 -10.13
N PRO A 12 14.15 1.31 -11.21
CA PRO A 12 15.40 0.81 -11.82
C PRO A 12 16.60 0.84 -10.87
N VAL A 13 16.66 1.82 -9.97
CA VAL A 13 17.69 1.89 -8.94
C VAL A 13 17.50 0.76 -7.94
N MET A 14 16.27 0.53 -7.49
CA MET A 14 15.94 -0.56 -6.56
C MET A 14 16.19 -1.94 -7.17
N ILE A 15 15.89 -2.15 -8.44
CA ILE A 15 16.23 -3.40 -9.16
C ILE A 15 17.72 -3.70 -9.08
N ARG A 16 18.58 -2.69 -9.16
CA ARG A 16 20.06 -2.86 -9.07
C ARG A 16 20.54 -3.06 -7.63
N LEU A 17 19.88 -2.42 -6.66
CA LEU A 17 20.27 -2.49 -5.25
C LEU A 17 19.75 -3.74 -4.55
N ALA A 18 18.58 -4.24 -4.90
CA ALA A 18 17.90 -5.36 -4.26
C ALA A 18 18.79 -6.62 -4.11
N PRO A 19 19.60 -7.02 -5.10
CA PRO A 19 20.53 -8.15 -4.94
C PRO A 19 21.55 -7.96 -3.83
N HIS A 20 22.02 -6.73 -3.60
CA HIS A 20 23.06 -6.43 -2.61
C HIS A 20 22.51 -6.41 -1.16
N ILE A 21 21.21 -6.18 -1.00
CA ILE A 21 20.53 -6.13 0.30
C ILE A 21 19.70 -7.38 0.60
N GLY A 22 19.73 -8.37 -0.28
CA GLY A 22 19.03 -9.63 -0.09
C GLY A 22 17.54 -9.65 -0.45
N MET A 23 16.99 -8.57 -1.05
CA MET A 23 15.59 -8.47 -1.47
C MET A 23 15.35 -9.15 -2.83
N ILE A 24 15.53 -10.47 -2.87
CA ILE A 24 15.38 -11.26 -4.11
C ILE A 24 14.46 -12.44 -3.88
N ASP A 25 13.48 -12.59 -4.76
CA ASP A 25 12.70 -13.81 -4.88
C ASP A 25 13.47 -14.85 -5.70
N LYS A 26 13.89 -15.94 -5.03
CA LYS A 26 14.58 -17.06 -5.67
C LYS A 26 13.59 -18.00 -6.33
N PRO A 27 13.92 -18.59 -7.49
CA PRO A 27 13.11 -19.64 -8.09
C PRO A 27 12.89 -20.81 -7.14
N ASP A 28 11.68 -21.32 -7.11
CA ASP A 28 11.26 -22.51 -6.35
C ASP A 28 10.33 -23.34 -7.26
N PRO A 29 10.25 -24.68 -7.12
CA PRO A 29 9.36 -25.53 -7.93
C PRO A 29 7.87 -25.11 -7.91
N ARG A 30 7.43 -24.34 -6.92
CA ARG A 30 6.06 -23.83 -6.79
C ARG A 30 5.85 -22.48 -7.45
N LYS A 31 6.94 -21.81 -7.92
CA LYS A 31 6.90 -20.46 -8.50
C LYS A 31 6.94 -20.49 -10.02
N VAL A 32 6.30 -19.50 -10.64
CA VAL A 32 6.17 -19.43 -12.09
C VAL A 32 7.44 -18.92 -12.78
N HIS A 33 8.27 -18.13 -12.05
CA HIS A 33 9.49 -17.54 -12.61
C HIS A 33 10.70 -18.48 -12.52
N ALA A 34 11.50 -18.50 -13.59
CA ALA A 34 12.72 -19.34 -13.69
C ALA A 34 14.01 -18.60 -13.30
N ALA A 35 13.96 -17.28 -13.14
CA ALA A 35 15.11 -16.43 -12.78
C ALA A 35 14.84 -15.68 -11.47
N PRO A 36 15.89 -15.33 -10.69
CA PRO A 36 15.71 -14.49 -9.50
C PRO A 36 15.13 -13.11 -9.86
N ILE A 37 14.07 -12.68 -9.18
CA ILE A 37 13.42 -11.40 -9.40
C ILE A 37 13.49 -10.54 -8.14
N PRO A 38 13.88 -9.25 -8.22
CA PRO A 38 13.89 -8.33 -7.09
C PRO A 38 12.50 -8.09 -6.49
N ARG A 39 12.37 -8.09 -5.14
CA ARG A 39 11.16 -7.76 -4.38
C ARG A 39 11.20 -6.31 -3.86
N ALA A 40 11.47 -5.34 -4.71
CA ALA A 40 11.75 -3.97 -4.27
C ALA A 40 10.84 -2.91 -4.93
N GLY A 41 9.83 -3.35 -5.67
CA GLY A 41 8.89 -2.46 -6.35
C GLY A 41 8.08 -1.58 -5.41
N GLY A 42 7.74 -2.12 -4.23
CA GLY A 42 6.98 -1.42 -3.20
C GLY A 42 7.65 -0.14 -2.70
N ILE A 43 8.98 -0.12 -2.60
CA ILE A 43 9.73 1.10 -2.22
C ILE A 43 9.45 2.22 -3.24
N GLY A 44 9.45 1.90 -4.54
CA GLY A 44 9.14 2.85 -5.60
C GLY A 44 7.69 3.34 -5.56
N ILE A 45 6.73 2.45 -5.23
CA ILE A 45 5.32 2.83 -5.08
C ILE A 45 5.16 3.78 -3.90
N VAL A 46 5.65 3.40 -2.72
CA VAL A 46 5.46 4.15 -1.47
C VAL A 46 6.11 5.53 -1.56
N LEU A 47 7.38 5.59 -1.92
CA LEU A 47 8.08 6.88 -2.05
C LEU A 47 7.51 7.73 -3.19
N GLY A 48 7.12 7.09 -4.31
CA GLY A 48 6.45 7.76 -5.42
C GLY A 48 5.13 8.40 -4.99
N ALA A 49 4.35 7.72 -4.14
CA ALA A 49 3.09 8.23 -3.63
C ALA A 49 3.29 9.31 -2.53
N LEU A 50 4.11 9.03 -1.53
CA LEU A 50 4.23 9.91 -0.36
C LEU A 50 4.94 11.24 -0.66
N LEU A 51 5.97 11.26 -1.51
CA LEU A 51 6.70 12.49 -1.82
C LEU A 51 5.81 13.64 -2.32
N PRO A 52 4.95 13.47 -3.35
CA PRO A 52 4.08 14.54 -3.78
C PRO A 52 3.01 14.89 -2.74
N MET A 53 2.54 13.93 -1.92
CA MET A 53 1.57 14.19 -0.85
C MET A 53 2.17 15.14 0.20
N VAL A 54 3.40 14.89 0.66
CA VAL A 54 4.11 15.74 1.63
C VAL A 54 4.28 17.18 1.13
N ILE A 55 4.40 17.37 -0.19
CA ILE A 55 4.58 18.70 -0.79
C ILE A 55 3.24 19.45 -0.93
N VAL A 56 2.16 18.73 -1.22
CA VAL A 56 0.88 19.33 -1.63
C VAL A 56 -0.14 19.38 -0.50
N LEU A 57 -0.15 18.36 0.39
CA LEU A 57 -1.16 18.23 1.43
C LEU A 57 -0.72 18.85 2.75
N PRO A 58 -1.65 19.42 3.53
CA PRO A 58 -1.36 19.93 4.86
C PRO A 58 -0.98 18.79 5.80
N PHE A 59 -0.16 19.10 6.81
CA PHE A 59 0.20 18.15 7.88
C PHE A 59 -0.93 18.09 8.93
N SER A 60 -2.09 17.55 8.52
CA SER A 60 -3.20 17.23 9.44
C SER A 60 -2.88 15.96 10.25
N GLU A 61 -3.63 15.72 11.33
CA GLU A 61 -3.48 14.49 12.15
C GLU A 61 -3.70 13.23 11.29
N VAL A 62 -4.67 13.26 10.38
CA VAL A 62 -4.93 12.17 9.42
C VAL A 62 -3.70 11.92 8.55
N MET A 63 -3.12 12.98 7.97
CA MET A 63 -1.96 12.86 7.09
C MET A 63 -0.72 12.39 7.84
N LEU A 64 -0.46 12.93 9.03
CA LEU A 64 0.68 12.51 9.85
C LEU A 64 0.59 11.03 10.23
N THR A 65 -0.60 10.57 10.64
CA THR A 65 -0.80 9.15 11.00
C THR A 65 -0.77 8.24 9.77
N PHE A 66 -1.24 8.70 8.61
CA PHE A 66 -1.11 7.98 7.35
C PHE A 66 0.36 7.83 6.93
N TYR A 67 1.17 8.90 7.00
CA TYR A 67 2.61 8.84 6.69
C TYR A 67 3.35 7.91 7.66
N ALA A 68 3.06 8.01 8.95
CA ALA A 68 3.69 7.16 9.97
C ALA A 68 3.27 5.69 9.82
N GLY A 69 1.99 5.41 9.57
CA GLY A 69 1.48 4.06 9.27
C GLY A 69 2.12 3.47 8.01
N SER A 70 2.21 4.27 6.94
CA SER A 70 2.89 3.87 5.70
C SER A 70 4.37 3.55 5.92
N ALA A 71 5.07 4.35 6.74
CA ALA A 71 6.47 4.11 7.08
C ALA A 71 6.64 2.82 7.91
N ILE A 72 5.74 2.55 8.87
CA ILE A 72 5.72 1.31 9.64
C ILE A 72 5.55 0.11 8.70
N LEU A 73 4.54 0.12 7.83
CA LEU A 73 4.27 -0.98 6.91
C LEU A 73 5.42 -1.19 5.91
N LEU A 74 5.99 -0.10 5.40
CA LEU A 74 7.17 -0.21 4.53
C LEU A 74 8.36 -0.81 5.25
N ALA A 75 8.63 -0.39 6.49
CA ALA A 75 9.76 -0.91 7.28
C ALA A 75 9.59 -2.41 7.60
N PHE A 76 8.41 -2.82 8.07
CA PHE A 76 8.12 -4.24 8.34
C PHE A 76 8.10 -5.07 7.05
N GLY A 77 7.53 -4.54 5.95
CA GLY A 77 7.49 -5.24 4.68
C GLY A 77 8.88 -5.40 4.06
N VAL A 78 9.73 -4.39 4.08
CA VAL A 78 11.13 -4.49 3.64
C VAL A 78 11.90 -5.47 4.52
N TRP A 79 11.67 -5.47 5.83
CA TRP A 79 12.28 -6.44 6.73
C TRP A 79 11.83 -7.87 6.39
N ASP A 80 10.56 -8.07 6.09
CA ASP A 80 10.05 -9.38 5.65
C ASP A 80 10.63 -9.82 4.31
N ASP A 81 10.73 -8.93 3.34
CA ASP A 81 11.32 -9.21 2.02
C ASP A 81 12.80 -9.63 2.11
N ILE A 82 13.51 -9.24 3.18
CA ILE A 82 14.90 -9.62 3.45
C ILE A 82 15.01 -10.90 4.29
N ALA A 83 14.20 -10.99 5.38
CA ALA A 83 14.41 -11.97 6.46
C ALA A 83 13.33 -13.06 6.54
N GLU A 84 12.29 -12.99 5.69
CA GLU A 84 11.14 -13.92 5.68
C GLU A 84 10.53 -14.06 7.10
N LEU A 85 9.92 -12.99 7.59
CA LEU A 85 9.36 -12.90 8.94
C LEU A 85 8.17 -13.85 9.14
N GLY A 86 8.01 -14.33 10.35
CA GLY A 86 6.82 -15.09 10.71
C GLY A 86 5.55 -14.24 10.71
N HIS A 87 4.39 -14.87 10.48
CA HIS A 87 3.09 -14.20 10.36
C HIS A 87 2.78 -13.26 11.52
N TYR A 88 3.13 -13.63 12.76
CA TYR A 88 2.88 -12.81 13.95
C TYR A 88 3.60 -11.46 13.92
N VAL A 89 4.84 -11.43 13.42
CA VAL A 89 5.63 -10.19 13.33
C VAL A 89 5.03 -9.25 12.30
N LYS A 90 4.56 -9.78 11.16
CA LYS A 90 3.82 -9.01 10.14
C LYS A 90 2.56 -8.37 10.73
N PHE A 91 1.77 -9.14 11.48
CA PHE A 91 0.56 -8.62 12.12
C PHE A 91 0.86 -7.48 13.11
N ILE A 92 1.97 -7.52 13.85
CA ILE A 92 2.36 -6.41 14.74
C ILE A 92 2.48 -5.10 13.97
N GLY A 93 3.18 -5.09 12.83
CA GLY A 93 3.30 -3.90 11.99
C GLY A 93 1.96 -3.42 11.44
N GLN A 94 1.13 -4.34 10.96
CA GLN A 94 -0.20 -4.05 10.40
C GLN A 94 -1.14 -3.48 11.46
N PHE A 95 -1.23 -4.10 12.63
CA PHE A 95 -2.05 -3.59 13.74
C PHE A 95 -1.53 -2.25 14.26
N ALA A 96 -0.21 -2.06 14.35
CA ALA A 96 0.37 -0.78 14.77
C ALA A 96 -0.02 0.36 13.82
N ALA A 97 0.08 0.14 12.50
CA ALA A 97 -0.32 1.13 11.50
C ALA A 97 -1.83 1.40 11.53
N ALA A 98 -2.66 0.34 11.61
CA ALA A 98 -4.12 0.47 11.66
C ALA A 98 -4.59 1.18 12.94
N ILE A 99 -4.05 0.82 14.11
CA ILE A 99 -4.37 1.48 15.39
C ILE A 99 -3.98 2.95 15.32
N LEU A 100 -2.81 3.27 14.76
CA LEU A 100 -2.34 4.64 14.66
C LEU A 100 -3.31 5.51 13.86
N VAL A 101 -3.72 5.09 12.67
CA VAL A 101 -4.61 5.89 11.82
C VAL A 101 -6.03 5.96 12.36
N VAL A 102 -6.53 4.90 13.03
CA VAL A 102 -7.88 4.87 13.59
C VAL A 102 -8.00 5.67 14.88
N TYR A 103 -7.07 5.50 15.82
CA TYR A 103 -7.21 6.11 17.15
C TYR A 103 -6.61 7.52 17.23
N TYR A 104 -5.57 7.82 16.45
CA TYR A 104 -4.91 9.12 16.45
C TYR A 104 -5.23 9.94 15.20
N GLY A 105 -5.44 9.29 14.04
CA GLY A 105 -5.88 9.95 12.82
C GLY A 105 -7.40 10.16 12.75
N GLY A 106 -8.19 9.44 13.56
CA GLY A 106 -9.65 9.56 13.57
C GLY A 106 -10.34 8.94 12.34
N VAL A 107 -9.67 8.10 11.57
CA VAL A 107 -10.27 7.41 10.42
C VAL A 107 -11.10 6.24 10.93
N VAL A 108 -12.43 6.37 10.88
CA VAL A 108 -13.36 5.38 11.45
C VAL A 108 -14.53 5.15 10.51
N VAL A 109 -14.92 3.88 10.35
CA VAL A 109 -16.19 3.52 9.70
C VAL A 109 -17.32 3.81 10.69
N GLU A 110 -18.10 4.84 10.38
CA GLU A 110 -19.20 5.29 11.25
C GLU A 110 -20.56 4.71 10.86
N THR A 111 -20.77 4.38 9.59
CA THR A 111 -22.07 3.89 9.09
C THR A 111 -21.88 2.79 8.05
N PHE A 112 -22.88 1.90 7.99
CA PHE A 112 -23.00 0.93 6.89
C PHE A 112 -24.10 1.39 5.92
N PRO A 113 -23.76 1.77 4.67
CA PRO A 113 -24.72 2.37 3.71
C PRO A 113 -25.95 1.52 3.42
N PHE A 114 -25.84 0.18 3.60
CA PHE A 114 -26.91 -0.78 3.25
C PHE A 114 -27.82 -1.16 4.40
N MET A 115 -27.57 -0.67 5.62
CA MET A 115 -28.26 -1.17 6.81
C MET A 115 -29.23 -0.16 7.45
N ASN A 116 -29.39 1.05 6.91
CA ASN A 116 -30.24 2.13 7.51
C ASN A 116 -30.05 2.25 9.03
N MET A 117 -28.83 2.02 9.51
CA MET A 117 -28.52 2.03 10.94
C MET A 117 -28.08 3.41 11.39
N GLU A 118 -28.34 3.69 12.65
CA GLU A 118 -27.69 4.83 13.33
C GLU A 118 -26.17 4.69 13.28
N PRO A 119 -25.42 5.78 13.38
CA PRO A 119 -23.97 5.75 13.41
C PRO A 119 -23.45 4.77 14.46
N LEU A 120 -22.45 3.99 14.11
CA LEU A 120 -21.83 3.03 15.03
C LEU A 120 -21.19 3.77 16.21
N PRO A 121 -21.45 3.31 17.46
CA PRO A 121 -20.75 3.88 18.60
C PRO A 121 -19.23 3.68 18.43
N PRO A 122 -18.39 4.64 18.87
CA PRO A 122 -16.93 4.57 18.72
C PRO A 122 -16.29 3.30 19.31
N SER A 123 -16.94 2.71 20.31
CA SER A 123 -16.51 1.44 20.93
C SER A 123 -16.62 0.24 19.99
N ILE A 124 -17.44 0.32 18.94
CA ILE A 124 -17.60 -0.70 17.91
C ILE A 124 -16.91 -0.26 16.61
N GLY A 125 -17.13 0.98 16.19
CA GLY A 125 -16.60 1.52 14.92
C GLY A 125 -15.07 1.47 14.85
N LYS A 126 -14.36 1.88 15.91
CA LYS A 126 -12.90 1.86 15.94
C LYS A 126 -12.29 0.45 15.83
N PRO A 127 -12.65 -0.51 16.71
CA PRO A 127 -12.13 -1.88 16.55
C PRO A 127 -12.49 -2.52 15.23
N PHE A 128 -13.71 -2.30 14.73
CA PHE A 128 -14.13 -2.77 13.42
C PHE A 128 -13.24 -2.22 12.31
N THR A 129 -12.96 -0.90 12.32
CA THR A 129 -12.10 -0.26 11.31
C THR A 129 -10.67 -0.81 11.36
N VAL A 130 -10.11 -1.04 12.54
CA VAL A 130 -8.77 -1.67 12.68
C VAL A 130 -8.76 -3.05 12.03
N ILE A 131 -9.77 -3.89 12.33
CA ILE A 131 -9.85 -5.24 11.75
C ILE A 131 -10.06 -5.18 10.24
N ALA A 132 -10.90 -4.27 9.75
CA ALA A 132 -11.15 -4.09 8.31
C ALA A 132 -9.88 -3.65 7.56
N LEU A 133 -9.12 -2.70 8.11
CA LEU A 133 -7.83 -2.27 7.55
C LEU A 133 -6.81 -3.42 7.51
N VAL A 134 -6.64 -4.15 8.60
CA VAL A 134 -5.74 -5.32 8.62
C VAL A 134 -6.21 -6.39 7.63
N GLY A 135 -7.52 -6.59 7.51
CA GLY A 135 -8.11 -7.49 6.52
C GLY A 135 -7.80 -7.04 5.08
N MET A 136 -7.93 -5.75 4.77
CA MET A 136 -7.62 -5.19 3.45
C MET A 136 -6.12 -5.29 3.13
N ILE A 137 -5.25 -4.98 4.10
CA ILE A 137 -3.79 -5.14 3.97
C ILE A 137 -3.45 -6.58 3.57
N ASN A 138 -4.03 -7.57 4.26
CA ASN A 138 -3.76 -8.98 3.95
C ASN A 138 -4.42 -9.43 2.64
N ALA A 139 -5.59 -8.91 2.27
CA ALA A 139 -6.25 -9.23 1.01
C ALA A 139 -5.38 -8.83 -0.19
N ILE A 140 -4.87 -7.59 -0.21
CA ILE A 140 -3.98 -7.13 -1.27
C ILE A 140 -2.64 -7.86 -1.25
N ASN A 141 -2.09 -8.14 -0.06
CA ASN A 141 -0.85 -8.91 0.05
C ASN A 141 -1.01 -10.35 -0.50
N HIS A 142 -2.15 -10.99 -0.28
CA HIS A 142 -2.42 -12.31 -0.87
C HIS A 142 -2.69 -12.27 -2.37
N SER A 143 -3.19 -11.17 -2.92
CA SER A 143 -3.39 -11.04 -4.36
C SER A 143 -2.09 -10.76 -5.15
N ASP A 144 -0.99 -10.39 -4.46
CA ASP A 144 0.33 -10.16 -5.09
C ASP A 144 1.05 -11.48 -5.45
N GLY A 145 0.36 -12.36 -6.16
CA GLY A 145 0.87 -13.65 -6.59
C GLY A 145 1.14 -13.78 -8.10
N LEU A 146 0.71 -12.81 -8.91
CA LEU A 146 0.85 -12.80 -10.37
C LEU A 146 1.29 -11.43 -10.88
N ASP A 147 2.06 -11.46 -11.98
CA ASP A 147 2.55 -10.25 -12.65
C ASP A 147 1.41 -9.28 -12.97
N GLY A 148 1.49 -8.06 -12.44
CA GLY A 148 0.53 -6.98 -12.65
C GLY A 148 -0.80 -7.09 -11.92
N LEU A 149 -1.12 -8.22 -11.25
CA LEU A 149 -2.44 -8.45 -10.66
C LEU A 149 -2.74 -7.47 -9.52
N ALA A 150 -1.98 -7.51 -8.44
CA ALA A 150 -2.24 -6.66 -7.26
C ALA A 150 -2.18 -5.16 -7.60
N GLY A 151 -1.24 -4.75 -8.47
CA GLY A 151 -1.20 -3.38 -8.97
C GLY A 151 -2.41 -2.99 -9.80
N GLY A 152 -2.89 -3.88 -10.67
CA GLY A 152 -4.08 -3.68 -11.50
C GLY A 152 -5.37 -3.58 -10.67
N GLU A 153 -5.58 -4.49 -9.73
CA GLU A 153 -6.73 -4.49 -8.80
C GLU A 153 -6.75 -3.22 -7.94
N SER A 154 -5.58 -2.84 -7.41
CA SER A 154 -5.44 -1.59 -6.64
C SER A 154 -5.79 -0.36 -7.49
N LEU A 155 -5.38 -0.29 -8.75
CA LEU A 155 -5.75 0.82 -9.64
C LEU A 155 -7.26 0.89 -9.89
N MET A 156 -7.92 -0.25 -10.09
CA MET A 156 -9.38 -0.28 -10.27
C MET A 156 -10.11 0.19 -9.02
N SER A 157 -9.69 -0.27 -7.85
CA SER A 157 -10.24 0.16 -6.56
C SER A 157 -10.03 1.66 -6.32
N LEU A 158 -8.80 2.15 -6.54
CA LEU A 158 -8.46 3.57 -6.44
C LEU A 158 -9.25 4.43 -7.42
N ALA A 159 -9.52 3.95 -8.63
CA ALA A 159 -10.36 4.68 -9.58
C ALA A 159 -11.81 4.85 -9.05
N GLY A 160 -12.37 3.82 -8.42
CA GLY A 160 -13.66 3.90 -7.74
C GLY A 160 -13.64 4.90 -6.59
N ILE A 161 -12.61 4.86 -5.74
CA ILE A 161 -12.44 5.82 -4.63
C ILE A 161 -12.28 7.25 -5.16
N LEU A 162 -11.50 7.45 -6.24
CA LEU A 162 -11.32 8.75 -6.87
C LEU A 162 -12.65 9.32 -7.38
N TYR A 163 -13.46 8.48 -8.01
CA TYR A 163 -14.80 8.87 -8.45
C TYR A 163 -15.68 9.33 -7.28
N LEU A 164 -15.73 8.54 -6.19
CA LEU A 164 -16.51 8.89 -5.00
C LEU A 164 -15.98 10.18 -4.33
N ALA A 165 -14.66 10.31 -4.18
CA ALA A 165 -14.02 11.49 -3.64
C ALA A 165 -14.32 12.76 -4.47
N SER A 166 -14.39 12.61 -5.80
CA SER A 166 -14.77 13.73 -6.69
C SER A 166 -16.21 14.19 -6.49
N GLN A 167 -17.15 13.27 -6.22
CA GLN A 167 -18.54 13.61 -5.91
C GLN A 167 -18.66 14.30 -4.53
N ALA A 168 -17.86 13.88 -3.57
CA ALA A 168 -17.81 14.46 -2.22
C ALA A 168 -16.99 15.75 -2.15
N GLN A 169 -16.37 16.22 -3.24
CA GLN A 169 -15.44 17.36 -3.29
C GLN A 169 -14.25 17.22 -2.32
N GLY A 170 -13.85 15.99 -2.03
CA GLY A 170 -12.77 15.65 -1.11
C GLY A 170 -11.39 15.86 -1.72
N PHE A 171 -10.91 17.12 -1.78
CA PHE A 171 -9.66 17.46 -2.46
C PHE A 171 -8.45 16.66 -1.92
N GLU A 172 -8.30 16.54 -0.59
CA GLU A 172 -7.18 15.81 0.02
C GLU A 172 -7.20 14.33 -0.39
N THR A 173 -8.37 13.69 -0.32
CA THR A 173 -8.55 12.29 -0.74
C THR A 173 -8.24 12.12 -2.23
N MET A 174 -8.68 13.04 -3.08
CA MET A 174 -8.36 12.98 -4.52
C MET A 174 -6.84 13.05 -4.77
N VAL A 175 -6.14 13.96 -4.06
CA VAL A 175 -4.67 14.08 -4.18
C VAL A 175 -3.98 12.81 -3.70
N MET A 176 -4.39 12.24 -2.56
CA MET A 176 -3.87 10.97 -2.03
C MET A 176 -4.04 9.85 -3.06
N VAL A 177 -5.26 9.64 -3.52
CA VAL A 177 -5.59 8.58 -4.47
C VAL A 177 -4.79 8.72 -5.76
N VAL A 178 -4.76 9.92 -6.36
CA VAL A 178 -4.01 10.18 -7.60
C VAL A 178 -2.50 9.97 -7.41
N ALA A 179 -1.97 10.30 -6.23
CA ALA A 179 -0.56 10.07 -5.93
C ALA A 179 -0.25 8.57 -5.81
N VAL A 180 -1.09 7.79 -5.11
CA VAL A 180 -0.95 6.32 -5.04
C VAL A 180 -1.09 5.70 -6.43
N MET A 181 -2.11 6.08 -7.21
CA MET A 181 -2.27 5.61 -8.59
C MET A 181 -1.02 5.90 -9.43
N GLY A 182 -0.44 7.10 -9.32
CA GLY A 182 0.78 7.46 -10.03
C GLY A 182 1.96 6.55 -9.66
N GLY A 183 2.15 6.26 -8.37
CA GLY A 183 3.16 5.30 -7.88
C GLY A 183 2.97 3.90 -8.46
N VAL A 184 1.73 3.41 -8.45
CA VAL A 184 1.37 2.09 -8.99
C VAL A 184 1.54 2.03 -10.50
N PHE A 185 1.12 3.05 -11.26
CA PHE A 185 1.37 3.11 -12.71
C PHE A 185 2.86 3.06 -13.05
N GLY A 186 3.69 3.79 -12.28
CA GLY A 186 5.13 3.73 -12.45
C GLY A 186 5.70 2.33 -12.19
N PHE A 187 5.19 1.64 -11.19
CA PHE A 187 5.56 0.26 -10.85
C PHE A 187 5.13 -0.73 -11.94
N LEU A 188 3.90 -0.67 -12.42
CA LEU A 188 3.37 -1.60 -13.43
C LEU A 188 4.17 -1.59 -14.73
N ARG A 189 4.86 -0.49 -15.06
CA ARG A 189 5.80 -0.46 -16.21
C ARG A 189 6.89 -1.54 -16.12
N PHE A 190 7.22 -1.98 -14.91
CA PHE A 190 8.27 -2.97 -14.66
C PHE A 190 7.72 -4.31 -14.13
N ASN A 191 6.48 -4.34 -13.64
CA ASN A 191 5.86 -5.54 -13.08
C ASN A 191 4.86 -6.20 -14.03
N SER A 192 4.40 -5.53 -15.11
CA SER A 192 3.58 -6.18 -16.13
C SER A 192 4.35 -7.31 -16.81
N HIS A 193 3.61 -8.39 -17.15
CA HIS A 193 4.21 -9.62 -17.65
C HIS A 193 5.11 -9.42 -18.88
N PRO A 194 6.30 -9.99 -18.95
CA PRO A 194 7.03 -10.66 -17.86
C PRO A 194 7.62 -9.67 -16.84
N ALA A 195 7.39 -9.92 -15.55
CA ALA A 195 7.82 -9.01 -14.49
C ALA A 195 9.35 -8.95 -14.36
N ARG A 196 9.87 -7.75 -14.18
CA ARG A 196 11.29 -7.45 -13.93
C ARG A 196 11.55 -7.09 -12.46
N VAL A 197 10.48 -6.84 -11.70
CA VAL A 197 10.48 -6.55 -10.27
C VAL A 197 9.14 -6.97 -9.69
N PHE A 198 9.14 -7.57 -8.52
CA PHE A 198 7.95 -7.83 -7.72
C PHE A 198 7.70 -6.68 -6.74
N MET A 199 6.43 -6.53 -6.35
CA MET A 199 6.02 -5.48 -5.41
C MET A 199 6.68 -5.67 -4.06
N GLY A 200 6.67 -6.90 -3.55
CA GLY A 200 7.10 -7.24 -2.22
C GLY A 200 6.10 -6.82 -1.14
N ASP A 201 6.35 -7.29 0.08
CA ASP A 201 5.45 -7.08 1.21
C ASP A 201 5.31 -5.61 1.60
N GLY A 202 6.38 -4.82 1.47
CA GLY A 202 6.32 -3.39 1.73
C GLY A 202 5.35 -2.63 0.82
N GLY A 203 5.23 -3.05 -0.45
CA GLY A 203 4.32 -2.43 -1.42
C GLY A 203 2.88 -2.90 -1.28
N SER A 204 2.67 -4.20 -1.20
CA SER A 204 1.32 -4.79 -1.12
C SER A 204 0.61 -4.42 0.17
N GLN A 205 1.31 -4.42 1.31
CA GLN A 205 0.76 -3.96 2.59
C GLN A 205 0.42 -2.46 2.56
N PHE A 206 1.28 -1.63 1.98
CA PHE A 206 0.97 -0.20 1.80
C PHE A 206 -0.26 0.01 0.92
N LEU A 207 -0.41 -0.71 -0.19
CA LEU A 207 -1.58 -0.57 -1.05
C LEU A 207 -2.86 -0.97 -0.33
N GLY A 208 -2.86 -2.09 0.41
CA GLY A 208 -4.02 -2.48 1.22
C GLY A 208 -4.35 -1.50 2.35
N PHE A 209 -3.37 -0.75 2.86
CA PHE A 209 -3.57 0.31 3.85
C PHE A 209 -4.10 1.61 3.23
N ALA A 210 -3.75 1.89 1.98
CA ALA A 210 -4.15 3.09 1.26
C ALA A 210 -5.54 2.98 0.59
N LEU A 211 -6.09 1.76 0.46
CA LEU A 211 -7.42 1.43 -0.06
C LEU A 211 -8.47 1.46 1.03
#